data_1886b652a8323281f64f3142fb14a9b6
#
_entry.id   1886b652a8323281f64f3142fb14a9b6
#
_cell.length_a   1.000
_cell.length_b   1.000
_cell.length_c   1.000
_cell.angle_alpha   90.00
_cell.angle_beta   90.00
_cell.angle_gamma   90.00
#
_symmetry.space_group_name_H-M   'P 1'
#
loop_
_entity.id
_entity.type
_entity.pdbx_description
1 polymer ?
#
loop_
_entity_poly.entity_id
_entity_poly.type
_entity_poly.pdbx_seq_one_letter_code
_entity_poly.pdbx_strand_id
1 'polypeptide(L)'
;MQTENNEKPLLGADNNALVALLAVNLVGYVILGLIKVVYYLESLPLEQYAAQIFQPLTLSSKWISSPWSLLTYNWVHDGFWILSGNMIWLSIFSYTLQEKGANKHLFPIYFYAGILGAISYIIIGSNQPLFGAGVSVTAIVVASLALIPNHKLLSNLAGGIPVWILGVVFLLLQGYFLLDANMATDIATICGGLAGFVYVMLLKKGKDFGKWMHQLLHLLNNSLAPKN
;
A
#
# COMPACT_ATOMS: atom_id res chain seq x y z
N MET A 1 -17.07 24.06 -29.04
CA MET A 1 -15.69 23.69 -28.70
C MET A 1 -15.52 23.99 -27.22
N GLN A 2 -15.80 22.99 -26.37
CA GLN A 2 -15.50 23.08 -24.94
C GLN A 2 -14.03 22.66 -24.79
N THR A 3 -13.19 23.59 -24.40
CA THR A 3 -11.85 23.31 -23.93
C THR A 3 -11.99 22.54 -22.62
N GLU A 4 -11.83 21.20 -22.65
CA GLU A 4 -11.58 20.43 -21.45
C GLU A 4 -10.32 21.01 -20.80
N ASN A 5 -10.55 21.72 -19.70
CA ASN A 5 -9.49 22.14 -18.80
C ASN A 5 -8.87 20.85 -18.22
N ASN A 6 -7.78 20.42 -18.80
CA ASN A 6 -6.96 19.30 -18.35
C ASN A 6 -6.13 19.76 -17.14
N GLU A 7 -6.80 20.25 -16.09
CA GLU A 7 -6.16 20.54 -14.82
C GLU A 7 -5.69 19.22 -14.23
N LYS A 8 -4.38 19.03 -14.23
CA LYS A 8 -3.74 17.89 -13.56
C LYS A 8 -4.18 17.94 -12.09
N PRO A 9 -4.81 16.88 -11.57
CA PRO A 9 -5.22 16.88 -10.18
C PRO A 9 -3.99 16.85 -9.26
N LEU A 10 -3.55 18.02 -8.83
CA LEU A 10 -2.77 18.15 -7.61
C LEU A 10 -3.70 17.80 -6.45
N LEU A 11 -3.17 17.14 -5.41
CA LEU A 11 -3.77 16.88 -4.10
C LEU A 11 -5.15 17.55 -3.92
N GLY A 12 -6.23 16.90 -4.28
CA GLY A 12 -7.58 17.48 -4.13
C GLY A 12 -8.58 17.19 -5.24
N ALA A 13 -8.22 16.46 -6.30
CA ALA A 13 -9.21 15.97 -7.25
C ALA A 13 -10.03 14.85 -6.61
N ASP A 14 -11.31 14.89 -6.80
CA ASP A 14 -12.26 13.87 -6.38
C ASP A 14 -11.73 12.47 -6.79
N ASN A 15 -11.74 11.52 -5.84
CA ASN A 15 -11.26 10.14 -6.02
C ASN A 15 -9.76 9.95 -6.21
N ASN A 16 -8.91 10.73 -5.56
CA ASN A 16 -7.46 10.50 -5.57
C ASN A 16 -7.09 9.28 -4.70
N ALA A 17 -6.92 8.11 -5.34
CA ALA A 17 -6.62 6.85 -4.66
C ALA A 17 -5.29 6.91 -3.90
N LEU A 18 -4.28 7.65 -4.39
CA LEU A 18 -3.02 7.85 -3.67
C LEU A 18 -3.24 8.57 -2.35
N VAL A 19 -3.97 9.70 -2.38
CA VAL A 19 -4.25 10.47 -1.15
C VAL A 19 -5.02 9.61 -0.14
N ALA A 20 -6.00 8.83 -0.60
CA ALA A 20 -6.75 7.93 0.28
C ALA A 20 -5.84 6.85 0.91
N LEU A 21 -4.96 6.22 0.12
CA LEU A 21 -4.01 5.23 0.63
C LEU A 21 -3.03 5.83 1.65
N LEU A 22 -2.48 7.02 1.35
CA LEU A 22 -1.60 7.73 2.30
C LEU A 22 -2.35 8.10 3.58
N ALA A 23 -3.57 8.62 3.46
CA ALA A 23 -4.37 9.04 4.61
C ALA A 23 -4.70 7.86 5.53
N VAL A 24 -5.13 6.72 4.98
CA VAL A 24 -5.45 5.53 5.80
C VAL A 24 -4.23 5.02 6.56
N ASN A 25 -3.06 4.94 5.90
CA ASN A 25 -1.81 4.53 6.56
C ASN A 25 -1.39 5.53 7.65
N LEU A 26 -1.46 6.84 7.37
CA LEU A 26 -1.09 7.88 8.32
C LEU A 26 -2.04 7.93 9.51
N VAL A 27 -3.36 7.87 9.26
CA VAL A 27 -4.39 7.88 10.31
C VAL A 27 -4.23 6.65 11.21
N GLY A 28 -4.03 5.46 10.63
CA GLY A 28 -3.76 4.25 11.40
C GLY A 28 -2.55 4.39 12.31
N TYR A 29 -1.45 4.92 11.80
CA TYR A 29 -0.23 5.18 12.58
C TYR A 29 -0.46 6.19 13.71
N VAL A 30 -1.15 7.30 13.43
CA VAL A 30 -1.43 8.35 14.43
C VAL A 30 -2.33 7.81 15.54
N ILE A 31 -3.39 7.06 15.21
CA ILE A 31 -4.29 6.47 16.20
C ILE A 31 -3.52 5.51 17.12
N LEU A 32 -2.73 4.60 16.55
CA LEU A 32 -1.92 3.67 17.33
C LEU A 32 -0.87 4.38 18.18
N GLY A 33 -0.26 5.44 17.64
CA GLY A 33 0.67 6.29 18.36
C GLY A 33 0.01 7.00 19.55
N LEU A 34 -1.19 7.56 19.37
CA LEU A 34 -1.94 8.20 20.46
C LEU A 34 -2.31 7.20 21.56
N ILE A 35 -2.78 6.00 21.20
CA ILE A 35 -3.06 4.95 22.19
C ILE A 35 -1.78 4.57 22.94
N LYS A 36 -0.64 4.41 22.26
CA LYS A 36 0.66 4.13 22.90
C LYS A 36 1.07 5.23 23.88
N VAL A 37 0.82 6.51 23.53
CA VAL A 37 1.07 7.65 24.44
C VAL A 37 0.16 7.59 25.67
N VAL A 38 -1.12 7.23 25.53
CA VAL A 38 -2.01 7.04 26.68
C VAL A 38 -1.48 5.97 27.62
N TYR A 39 -1.05 4.81 27.10
CA TYR A 39 -0.42 3.76 27.93
C TYR A 39 0.80 4.27 28.68
N TYR A 40 1.64 5.08 28.02
CA TYR A 40 2.81 5.68 28.66
C TYR A 40 2.42 6.67 29.79
N LEU A 41 1.45 7.55 29.54
CA LEU A 41 1.00 8.55 30.51
C LEU A 41 0.32 7.91 31.74
N GLU A 42 -0.43 6.82 31.54
CA GLU A 42 -1.06 6.06 32.61
C GLU A 42 -0.10 5.07 33.30
N SER A 43 1.20 5.12 32.95
CA SER A 43 2.23 4.21 33.49
C SER A 43 1.90 2.72 33.31
N LEU A 44 1.13 2.39 32.25
CA LEU A 44 0.83 1.02 31.90
C LEU A 44 2.00 0.38 31.14
N PRO A 45 2.24 -0.94 31.30
CA PRO A 45 3.31 -1.63 30.60
C PRO A 45 3.12 -1.55 29.07
N LEU A 46 4.16 -1.16 28.33
CA LEU A 46 4.11 -1.12 26.85
C LEU A 46 3.95 -2.51 26.25
N GLU A 47 4.34 -3.58 26.95
CA GLU A 47 4.04 -4.97 26.57
C GLU A 47 2.53 -5.24 26.52
N GLN A 48 1.78 -4.62 27.43
CA GLN A 48 0.31 -4.72 27.42
C GLN A 48 -0.30 -4.02 26.21
N TYR A 49 0.20 -2.82 25.84
CA TYR A 49 -0.17 -2.17 24.58
C TYR A 49 0.13 -3.08 23.38
N ALA A 50 1.34 -3.64 23.31
CA ALA A 50 1.73 -4.53 22.24
C ALA A 50 0.80 -5.75 22.14
N ALA A 51 0.51 -6.41 23.26
CA ALA A 51 -0.30 -7.63 23.29
C ALA A 51 -1.79 -7.38 23.01
N GLN A 52 -2.37 -6.28 23.53
CA GLN A 52 -3.82 -6.05 23.49
C GLN A 52 -4.26 -5.20 22.29
N ILE A 53 -3.40 -4.31 21.78
CA ILE A 53 -3.75 -3.36 20.73
C ILE A 53 -3.01 -3.66 19.42
N PHE A 54 -1.67 -3.72 19.47
CA PHE A 54 -0.86 -3.83 18.27
C PHE A 54 -0.91 -5.24 17.63
N GLN A 55 -0.63 -6.29 18.41
CA GLN A 55 -0.58 -7.68 17.92
C GLN A 55 -1.89 -8.16 17.27
N PRO A 56 -3.09 -7.87 17.79
CA PRO A 56 -4.33 -8.28 17.15
C PRO A 56 -4.57 -7.66 15.77
N LEU A 57 -3.90 -6.53 15.45
CA LEU A 57 -3.98 -5.87 14.16
C LEU A 57 -2.92 -6.35 13.17
N THR A 58 -1.87 -7.03 13.66
CA THR A 58 -0.79 -7.60 12.85
C THR A 58 -1.10 -9.03 12.46
N LEU A 59 -0.62 -9.47 11.30
CA LEU A 59 -0.82 -10.84 10.86
C LEU A 59 0.20 -11.77 11.51
N SER A 60 -0.27 -12.79 12.22
CA SER A 60 0.55 -13.75 12.93
C SER A 60 0.03 -15.17 12.75
N SER A 61 0.74 -16.17 13.29
CA SER A 61 0.27 -17.56 13.35
C SER A 61 -1.09 -17.73 14.06
N LYS A 62 -1.48 -16.76 14.90
CA LYS A 62 -2.77 -16.74 15.62
C LYS A 62 -3.88 -15.99 14.84
N TRP A 63 -3.75 -15.81 13.53
CA TRP A 63 -4.70 -15.06 12.70
C TRP A 63 -6.16 -15.53 12.84
N ILE A 64 -6.41 -16.79 13.18
CA ILE A 64 -7.78 -17.32 13.37
C ILE A 64 -8.50 -16.61 14.52
N SER A 65 -7.79 -16.20 15.58
CA SER A 65 -8.37 -15.43 16.69
C SER A 65 -8.55 -13.94 16.37
N SER A 66 -7.92 -13.46 15.30
CA SER A 66 -7.99 -12.07 14.83
C SER A 66 -8.10 -12.04 13.30
N PRO A 67 -9.19 -12.53 12.69
CA PRO A 67 -9.29 -12.71 11.23
C PRO A 67 -9.23 -11.40 10.46
N TRP A 68 -9.58 -10.28 11.07
CA TRP A 68 -9.39 -8.94 10.49
C TRP A 68 -7.93 -8.61 10.21
N SER A 69 -6.98 -9.27 10.89
CA SER A 69 -5.54 -9.07 10.69
C SER A 69 -5.10 -9.38 9.26
N LEU A 70 -5.83 -10.20 8.51
CA LEU A 70 -5.63 -10.43 7.07
C LEU A 70 -5.67 -9.13 6.24
N LEU A 71 -6.38 -8.14 6.72
CA LEU A 71 -6.52 -6.85 6.07
C LEU A 71 -5.77 -5.74 6.82
N THR A 72 -5.90 -5.71 8.17
CA THR A 72 -5.41 -4.60 8.99
C THR A 72 -3.89 -4.53 9.03
N TYR A 73 -3.18 -5.66 8.93
CA TYR A 73 -1.71 -5.69 9.00
C TYR A 73 -1.06 -4.69 8.04
N ASN A 74 -1.67 -4.49 6.87
CA ASN A 74 -1.15 -3.68 5.78
C ASN A 74 -1.17 -2.16 6.07
N TRP A 75 -1.90 -1.74 7.11
CA TRP A 75 -2.03 -0.35 7.53
C TRP A 75 -1.42 -0.06 8.91
N VAL A 76 -0.87 -1.09 9.56
CA VAL A 76 -0.26 -1.00 10.88
C VAL A 76 1.26 -0.84 10.73
N HIS A 77 1.83 0.20 11.37
CA HIS A 77 3.27 0.47 11.29
C HIS A 77 3.83 0.62 12.70
N ASP A 78 4.93 -0.09 12.98
CA ASP A 78 5.68 0.03 14.24
C ASP A 78 6.92 0.90 14.02
N GLY A 79 6.70 2.20 14.00
CA GLY A 79 7.76 3.19 13.93
C GLY A 79 7.68 4.12 12.73
N PHE A 80 8.19 5.32 12.96
CA PHE A 80 8.17 6.43 12.00
C PHE A 80 8.94 6.11 10.69
N TRP A 81 10.09 5.45 10.79
CA TRP A 81 10.93 5.18 9.63
C TRP A 81 10.32 4.14 8.70
N ILE A 82 9.65 3.13 9.27
CA ILE A 82 8.94 2.10 8.48
C ILE A 82 7.77 2.74 7.73
N LEU A 83 6.96 3.55 8.42
CA LEU A 83 5.88 4.29 7.79
C LEU A 83 6.41 5.21 6.68
N SER A 84 7.39 6.05 7.02
CA SER A 84 7.93 7.06 6.07
C SER A 84 8.50 6.40 4.82
N GLY A 85 9.27 5.32 4.96
CA GLY A 85 9.81 4.57 3.83
C GLY A 85 8.71 4.05 2.92
N ASN A 86 7.69 3.40 3.50
CA ASN A 86 6.55 2.90 2.73
C ASN A 86 5.78 4.04 2.03
N MET A 87 5.54 5.16 2.72
CA MET A 87 4.77 6.29 2.16
C MET A 87 5.53 7.01 1.05
N ILE A 88 6.85 7.17 1.15
CA ILE A 88 7.68 7.76 0.10
C ILE A 88 7.59 6.91 -1.18
N TRP A 89 7.84 5.61 -1.09
CA TRP A 89 7.80 4.73 -2.25
C TRP A 89 6.39 4.60 -2.82
N LEU A 90 5.37 4.48 -1.96
CA LEU A 90 3.97 4.50 -2.38
C LEU A 90 3.66 5.80 -3.16
N SER A 91 4.10 6.95 -2.66
CA SER A 91 3.87 8.25 -3.32
C SER A 91 4.51 8.32 -4.69
N ILE A 92 5.79 7.96 -4.80
CA ILE A 92 6.55 8.04 -6.06
C ILE A 92 5.88 7.18 -7.15
N PHE A 93 5.63 5.91 -6.86
CA PHE A 93 5.13 4.99 -7.88
C PHE A 93 3.63 5.13 -8.14
N SER A 94 2.82 5.45 -7.12
CA SER A 94 1.40 5.74 -7.33
C SER A 94 1.20 7.03 -8.14
N TYR A 95 1.97 8.09 -7.84
CA TYR A 95 1.91 9.32 -8.62
C TYR A 95 2.24 9.06 -10.09
N THR A 96 3.27 8.26 -10.35
CA THR A 96 3.66 7.87 -11.71
C THR A 96 2.54 7.15 -12.46
N LEU A 97 1.84 6.23 -11.78
CA LEU A 97 0.67 5.53 -12.33
C LEU A 97 -0.51 6.48 -12.58
N GLN A 98 -0.74 7.44 -11.68
CA GLN A 98 -1.80 8.45 -11.83
C GLN A 98 -1.57 9.33 -13.06
N GLU A 99 -0.34 9.80 -13.30
CA GLU A 99 -0.01 10.58 -14.50
C GLU A 99 -0.34 9.85 -15.80
N LYS A 100 -0.43 8.52 -15.78
CA LYS A 100 -0.80 7.67 -16.91
C LYS A 100 -2.27 7.23 -16.91
N GLY A 101 -3.09 7.87 -16.09
CA GLY A 101 -4.52 7.58 -16.00
C GLY A 101 -4.86 6.28 -15.27
N ALA A 102 -3.89 5.68 -14.57
CA ALA A 102 -4.10 4.41 -13.84
C ALA A 102 -4.52 4.61 -12.37
N ASN A 103 -4.96 5.81 -11.97
CA ASN A 103 -5.40 6.12 -10.60
C ASN A 103 -6.40 5.09 -10.05
N LYS A 104 -7.38 4.72 -10.86
CA LYS A 104 -8.41 3.75 -10.47
C LYS A 104 -7.88 2.36 -10.13
N HIS A 105 -6.70 1.99 -10.58
CA HIS A 105 -6.10 0.67 -10.34
C HIS A 105 -5.22 0.62 -9.10
N LEU A 106 -4.89 1.75 -8.48
CA LEU A 106 -4.02 1.80 -7.30
C LEU A 106 -4.59 1.02 -6.13
N PHE A 107 -5.84 1.30 -5.76
CA PHE A 107 -6.48 0.62 -4.64
C PHE A 107 -6.66 -0.89 -4.89
N PRO A 108 -7.16 -1.35 -6.05
CA PRO A 108 -7.21 -2.78 -6.36
C PRO A 108 -5.85 -3.48 -6.30
N ILE A 109 -4.78 -2.90 -6.87
CA ILE A 109 -3.44 -3.49 -6.82
C ILE A 109 -2.98 -3.62 -5.36
N TYR A 110 -3.09 -2.55 -4.58
CA TYR A 110 -2.71 -2.51 -3.17
C TYR A 110 -3.47 -3.57 -2.34
N PHE A 111 -4.78 -3.65 -2.53
CA PHE A 111 -5.66 -4.55 -1.79
C PHE A 111 -5.43 -6.03 -2.13
N TYR A 112 -5.41 -6.37 -3.41
CA TYR A 112 -5.17 -7.77 -3.83
C TYR A 112 -3.78 -8.26 -3.44
N ALA A 113 -2.77 -7.42 -3.55
CA ALA A 113 -1.43 -7.76 -3.11
C ALA A 113 -1.37 -8.01 -1.60
N GLY A 114 -2.03 -7.14 -0.81
CA GLY A 114 -2.14 -7.34 0.64
C GLY A 114 -2.76 -8.69 1.00
N ILE A 115 -3.88 -9.05 0.34
CA ILE A 115 -4.53 -10.36 0.59
C ILE A 115 -3.63 -11.53 0.17
N LEU A 116 -3.04 -11.49 -1.03
CA LEU A 116 -2.18 -12.59 -1.52
C LEU A 116 -0.90 -12.72 -0.67
N GLY A 117 -0.34 -11.60 -0.22
CA GLY A 117 0.77 -11.59 0.73
C GLY A 117 0.37 -12.20 2.08
N ALA A 118 -0.81 -11.86 2.61
CA ALA A 118 -1.33 -12.45 3.84
C ALA A 118 -1.51 -13.97 3.72
N ILE A 119 -2.10 -14.43 2.62
CA ILE A 119 -2.30 -15.87 2.38
C ILE A 119 -0.96 -16.61 2.30
N SER A 120 -0.01 -16.07 1.54
CA SER A 120 1.32 -16.70 1.41
C SER A 120 2.08 -16.72 2.74
N TYR A 121 1.98 -15.64 3.54
CA TYR A 121 2.54 -15.59 4.89
C TYR A 121 1.98 -16.69 5.81
N ILE A 122 0.66 -16.91 5.78
CA ILE A 122 -0.01 -17.95 6.58
C ILE A 122 0.43 -19.35 6.14
N ILE A 123 0.55 -19.59 4.84
CA ILE A 123 0.95 -20.91 4.31
C ILE A 123 2.37 -21.27 4.77
N ILE A 124 3.29 -20.32 4.75
CA ILE A 124 4.68 -20.54 5.17
C ILE A 124 4.77 -20.65 6.69
N GLY A 125 4.02 -19.81 7.41
CA GLY A 125 4.03 -19.74 8.87
C GLY A 125 5.27 -19.01 9.42
N SER A 126 5.08 -18.23 10.49
CA SER A 126 6.17 -17.54 11.19
C SER A 126 5.78 -17.25 12.63
N ASN A 127 6.79 -17.18 13.50
CA ASN A 127 6.64 -16.72 14.87
C ASN A 127 6.72 -15.20 15.00
N GLN A 128 7.21 -14.51 13.98
CA GLN A 128 7.27 -13.04 13.95
C GLN A 128 6.04 -12.52 13.20
N PRO A 129 5.37 -11.46 13.67
CA PRO A 129 4.20 -10.92 12.98
C PRO A 129 4.57 -10.19 11.70
N LEU A 130 3.71 -10.27 10.68
CA LEU A 130 3.77 -9.43 9.49
C LEU A 130 2.94 -8.17 9.72
N PHE A 131 3.52 -7.00 9.44
CA PHE A 131 2.86 -5.69 9.49
C PHE A 131 3.51 -4.69 8.54
N GLY A 132 2.78 -3.61 8.24
CA GLY A 132 3.22 -2.56 7.34
C GLY A 132 2.82 -2.75 5.89
N ALA A 133 2.88 -1.66 5.14
CA ALA A 133 2.45 -1.58 3.76
C ALA A 133 3.42 -2.21 2.75
N GLY A 134 4.56 -2.74 3.19
CA GLY A 134 5.67 -3.17 2.32
C GLY A 134 5.26 -4.12 1.20
N VAL A 135 4.39 -5.10 1.51
CA VAL A 135 3.86 -6.07 0.53
C VAL A 135 3.10 -5.35 -0.60
N SER A 136 2.17 -4.48 -0.23
CA SER A 136 1.34 -3.74 -1.19
C SER A 136 2.09 -2.64 -1.92
N VAL A 137 3.05 -1.99 -1.27
CA VAL A 137 3.95 -1.02 -1.90
C VAL A 137 4.80 -1.71 -2.97
N THR A 138 5.35 -2.89 -2.67
CA THR A 138 6.10 -3.70 -3.65
C THR A 138 5.24 -4.02 -4.88
N ALA A 139 3.96 -4.33 -4.68
CA ALA A 139 3.04 -4.56 -5.80
C ALA A 139 2.84 -3.31 -6.68
N ILE A 140 2.69 -2.13 -6.08
CA ILE A 140 2.57 -0.85 -6.81
C ILE A 140 3.85 -0.56 -7.60
N VAL A 141 5.02 -0.79 -7.00
CA VAL A 141 6.32 -0.64 -7.68
C VAL A 141 6.40 -1.57 -8.89
N VAL A 142 6.16 -2.85 -8.70
CA VAL A 142 6.25 -3.85 -9.78
C VAL A 142 5.18 -3.59 -10.85
N ALA A 143 3.97 -3.17 -10.48
CA ALA A 143 2.93 -2.77 -11.42
C ALA A 143 3.38 -1.56 -12.27
N SER A 144 4.03 -0.57 -11.67
CA SER A 144 4.57 0.60 -12.38
C SER A 144 5.65 0.21 -13.37
N LEU A 145 6.57 -0.67 -12.94
CA LEU A 145 7.62 -1.21 -13.82
C LEU A 145 7.03 -2.02 -15.00
N ALA A 146 5.97 -2.78 -14.76
CA ALA A 146 5.32 -3.57 -15.81
C ALA A 146 4.50 -2.70 -16.78
N LEU A 147 3.92 -1.59 -16.31
CA LEU A 147 3.04 -0.75 -17.12
C LEU A 147 3.81 0.32 -17.88
N ILE A 148 4.73 1.02 -17.23
CA ILE A 148 5.37 2.25 -17.73
C ILE A 148 6.87 2.36 -17.36
N PRO A 149 7.71 1.36 -17.67
CA PRO A 149 9.12 1.32 -17.21
C PRO A 149 9.95 2.54 -17.63
N ASN A 150 9.69 3.05 -18.83
CA ASN A 150 10.49 4.14 -19.45
C ASN A 150 9.91 5.54 -19.17
N HIS A 151 8.84 5.65 -18.38
CA HIS A 151 8.33 6.97 -17.98
C HIS A 151 9.37 7.69 -17.12
N LYS A 152 9.59 8.98 -17.40
CA LYS A 152 10.60 9.79 -16.72
C LYS A 152 9.94 10.67 -15.66
N LEU A 153 10.39 10.51 -14.42
CA LEU A 153 10.07 11.41 -13.31
C LEU A 153 11.07 12.54 -13.26
N LEU A 154 10.66 13.67 -12.65
CA LEU A 154 11.53 14.84 -12.48
C LEU A 154 12.15 15.31 -13.79
N SER A 155 11.38 15.39 -14.87
CA SER A 155 11.84 15.77 -16.22
C SER A 155 12.58 17.10 -16.25
N ASN A 156 12.33 17.99 -15.28
CA ASN A 156 13.01 19.27 -15.11
C ASN A 156 14.44 19.14 -14.53
N LEU A 157 14.80 17.97 -14.03
CA LEU A 157 16.10 17.68 -13.44
C LEU A 157 16.91 16.78 -14.39
N ALA A 158 17.93 17.33 -15.06
CA ALA A 158 18.87 16.60 -15.90
C ALA A 158 18.24 15.63 -16.93
N GLY A 159 17.03 15.95 -17.45
CA GLY A 159 16.32 15.12 -18.42
C GLY A 159 15.47 14.01 -17.83
N GLY A 160 15.33 13.95 -16.51
CA GLY A 160 14.45 13.05 -15.78
C GLY A 160 15.03 11.65 -15.52
N ILE A 161 14.55 11.02 -14.46
CA ILE A 161 14.96 9.69 -14.03
C ILE A 161 13.89 8.69 -14.50
N PRO A 162 14.21 7.68 -15.32
CA PRO A 162 13.24 6.68 -15.74
C PRO A 162 12.79 5.80 -14.54
N VAL A 163 11.52 5.44 -14.53
CA VAL A 163 10.87 4.69 -13.45
C VAL A 163 11.59 3.37 -13.16
N TRP A 164 12.15 2.71 -14.18
CA TRP A 164 12.85 1.45 -13.97
C TRP A 164 14.09 1.61 -13.08
N ILE A 165 14.81 2.74 -13.14
CA ILE A 165 15.97 2.99 -12.25
C ILE A 165 15.51 3.06 -10.79
N LEU A 166 14.45 3.85 -10.52
CA LEU A 166 13.89 3.96 -9.18
C LEU A 166 13.34 2.62 -8.68
N GLY A 167 12.73 1.84 -9.59
CA GLY A 167 12.26 0.50 -9.27
C GLY A 167 13.39 -0.46 -8.91
N VAL A 168 14.51 -0.44 -9.63
CA VAL A 168 15.71 -1.23 -9.28
C VAL A 168 16.25 -0.80 -7.93
N VAL A 169 16.38 0.50 -7.65
CA VAL A 169 16.81 1.02 -6.35
C VAL A 169 15.89 0.52 -5.24
N PHE A 170 14.56 0.62 -5.44
CA PHE A 170 13.59 0.08 -4.47
C PHE A 170 13.79 -1.40 -4.22
N LEU A 171 13.89 -2.21 -5.29
CA LEU A 171 14.03 -3.67 -5.17
C LEU A 171 15.36 -4.07 -4.50
N LEU A 172 16.44 -3.34 -4.73
CA LEU A 172 17.72 -3.56 -4.03
C LEU A 172 17.62 -3.22 -2.54
N LEU A 173 16.98 -2.10 -2.20
CA LEU A 173 16.74 -1.72 -0.80
C LEU A 173 15.81 -2.74 -0.11
N GLN A 174 14.73 -3.13 -0.79
CA GLN A 174 13.83 -4.16 -0.27
C GLN A 174 14.55 -5.47 -0.08
N GLY A 175 15.38 -5.91 -1.04
CA GLY A 175 16.21 -7.11 -0.94
C GLY A 175 17.19 -7.07 0.23
N TYR A 176 17.77 -5.90 0.54
CA TYR A 176 18.64 -5.74 1.71
C TYR A 176 17.85 -5.96 3.02
N PHE A 177 16.65 -5.38 3.14
CA PHE A 177 15.79 -5.57 4.32
C PHE A 177 15.27 -7.02 4.44
N LEU A 178 15.10 -7.73 3.31
CA LEU A 178 14.70 -9.14 3.33
C LEU A 178 15.80 -10.06 3.92
N LEU A 179 17.07 -9.66 3.92
CA LEU A 179 18.14 -10.45 4.55
C LEU A 179 17.98 -10.57 6.07
N ASP A 180 17.33 -9.60 6.69
CA ASP A 180 17.06 -9.56 8.14
C ASP A 180 15.63 -9.99 8.50
N ALA A 181 14.78 -10.18 7.50
CA ALA A 181 13.38 -10.59 7.69
C ALA A 181 13.26 -12.12 7.82
N ASN A 182 12.09 -12.57 8.25
CA ASN A 182 11.81 -14.00 8.24
C ASN A 182 11.30 -14.45 6.85
N MET A 183 11.52 -15.71 6.51
CA MET A 183 11.15 -16.32 5.22
C MET A 183 9.67 -16.10 4.83
N ALA A 184 8.76 -16.07 5.80
CA ALA A 184 7.34 -15.86 5.53
C ALA A 184 7.07 -14.42 5.06
N THR A 185 7.74 -13.42 5.65
CA THR A 185 7.67 -12.02 5.22
C THR A 185 8.26 -11.83 3.83
N ASP A 186 9.38 -12.50 3.54
CA ASP A 186 10.04 -12.46 2.24
C ASP A 186 9.13 -12.98 1.14
N ILE A 187 8.56 -14.16 1.35
CA ILE A 187 7.64 -14.79 0.40
C ILE A 187 6.36 -13.95 0.26
N ALA A 188 5.82 -13.40 1.36
CA ALA A 188 4.67 -12.49 1.29
C ALA A 188 4.96 -11.27 0.39
N THR A 189 6.14 -10.69 0.53
CA THR A 189 6.57 -9.51 -0.26
C THR A 189 6.75 -9.88 -1.75
N ILE A 190 7.36 -11.01 -2.04
CA ILE A 190 7.52 -11.53 -3.42
C ILE A 190 6.14 -11.82 -4.03
N CYS A 191 5.25 -12.48 -3.30
CA CYS A 191 3.88 -12.76 -3.75
C CYS A 191 3.09 -11.46 -3.99
N GLY A 192 3.27 -10.45 -3.13
CA GLY A 192 2.70 -9.12 -3.35
C GLY A 192 3.19 -8.50 -4.65
N GLY A 193 4.49 -8.51 -4.90
CA GLY A 193 5.07 -8.03 -6.16
C GLY A 193 4.53 -8.77 -7.39
N LEU A 194 4.46 -10.10 -7.32
CA LEU A 194 3.88 -10.93 -8.38
C LEU A 194 2.40 -10.63 -8.61
N ALA A 195 1.63 -10.35 -7.55
CA ALA A 195 0.23 -9.94 -7.66
C ALA A 195 0.09 -8.63 -8.47
N GLY A 196 0.94 -7.63 -8.19
CA GLY A 196 0.98 -6.39 -8.96
C GLY A 196 1.32 -6.61 -10.44
N PHE A 197 2.30 -7.46 -10.73
CA PHE A 197 2.66 -7.84 -12.10
C PHE A 197 1.49 -8.51 -12.82
N VAL A 198 0.90 -9.55 -12.21
CA VAL A 198 -0.22 -10.32 -12.79
C VAL A 198 -1.41 -9.41 -13.03
N TYR A 199 -1.73 -8.51 -12.08
CA TYR A 199 -2.81 -7.55 -12.26
C TYR A 199 -2.63 -6.72 -13.53
N VAL A 200 -1.43 -6.16 -13.74
CA VAL A 200 -1.13 -5.37 -14.95
C VAL A 200 -1.19 -6.23 -16.23
N MET A 201 -0.70 -7.47 -16.18
CA MET A 201 -0.78 -8.37 -17.34
C MET A 201 -2.23 -8.69 -17.71
N LEU A 202 -3.10 -8.91 -16.73
CA LEU A 202 -4.53 -9.12 -16.96
C LEU A 202 -5.21 -7.86 -17.48
N LEU A 203 -4.85 -6.69 -16.94
CA LEU A 203 -5.34 -5.40 -17.41
C LEU A 203 -4.98 -5.14 -18.89
N LYS A 204 -3.73 -5.44 -19.28
CA LYS A 204 -3.29 -5.34 -20.69
C LYS A 204 -4.06 -6.29 -21.63
N LYS A 205 -4.61 -7.39 -21.10
CA LYS A 205 -5.50 -8.30 -21.83
C LYS A 205 -6.98 -7.89 -21.79
N GLY A 206 -7.28 -6.68 -21.30
CA GLY A 206 -8.65 -6.15 -21.19
C GLY A 206 -9.46 -6.68 -20.02
N LYS A 207 -8.82 -7.42 -19.07
CA LYS A 207 -9.49 -7.96 -17.88
C LYS A 207 -9.22 -7.04 -16.68
N ASP A 208 -10.21 -6.24 -16.32
CA ASP A 208 -10.15 -5.32 -15.17
C ASP A 208 -10.82 -5.94 -13.93
N PHE A 209 -10.03 -6.52 -13.06
CA PHE A 209 -10.49 -7.08 -11.79
C PHE A 209 -10.78 -6.02 -10.71
N GLY A 210 -10.39 -4.77 -10.92
CA GLY A 210 -10.69 -3.65 -10.02
C GLY A 210 -12.07 -3.03 -10.25
N LYS A 211 -12.78 -3.40 -11.32
CA LYS A 211 -14.02 -2.75 -11.76
C LYS A 211 -15.10 -2.70 -10.67
N TRP A 212 -15.25 -3.76 -9.89
CA TRP A 212 -16.23 -3.83 -8.81
C TRP A 212 -15.91 -2.85 -7.66
N MET A 213 -14.62 -2.65 -7.35
CA MET A 213 -14.19 -1.68 -6.31
C MET A 213 -14.52 -0.24 -6.73
N HIS A 214 -14.38 0.09 -8.01
CA HIS A 214 -14.76 1.42 -8.52
C HIS A 214 -16.26 1.64 -8.42
N GLN A 215 -17.05 0.63 -8.76
CA GLN A 215 -18.50 0.72 -8.63
C GLN A 215 -18.91 0.93 -7.17
N LEU A 216 -18.27 0.21 -6.24
CA LEU A 216 -18.51 0.37 -4.81
C LEU A 216 -18.15 1.78 -4.32
N LEU A 217 -16.97 2.27 -4.67
CA LEU A 217 -16.52 3.62 -4.30
C LEU A 217 -17.44 4.70 -4.88
N HIS A 218 -17.88 4.55 -6.12
CA HIS A 218 -18.82 5.47 -6.74
C HIS A 218 -20.18 5.47 -6.04
N LEU A 219 -20.69 4.31 -5.65
CA LEU A 219 -21.94 4.18 -4.88
C LEU A 219 -21.81 4.86 -3.50
N LEU A 220 -20.69 4.67 -2.80
CA LEU A 220 -20.43 5.31 -1.51
C LEU A 220 -20.36 6.82 -1.65
N ASN A 221 -19.66 7.35 -2.64
CA ASN A 221 -19.57 8.79 -2.87
C ASN A 221 -20.93 9.40 -3.19
N ASN A 222 -21.75 8.75 -4.01
CA ASN A 222 -23.09 9.24 -4.34
C ASN A 222 -24.06 9.20 -3.15
N SER A 223 -23.87 8.24 -2.23
CA SER A 223 -24.70 8.15 -1.02
C SER A 223 -24.30 9.16 0.06
N LEU A 224 -23.05 9.63 0.05
CA LEU A 224 -22.52 10.63 0.97
C LEU A 224 -22.60 12.06 0.42
N ALA A 225 -22.86 12.23 -0.89
CA ALA A 225 -23.07 13.54 -1.47
C ALA A 225 -24.36 14.19 -0.90
N PRO A 226 -24.32 15.45 -0.46
CA PRO A 226 -25.52 16.13 0.02
C PRO A 226 -26.56 16.14 -1.10
N LYS A 227 -27.74 15.61 -0.84
CA LYS A 227 -28.89 15.75 -1.73
C LYS A 227 -29.32 17.23 -1.70
N ASN A 228 -28.98 18.00 -2.74
CA ASN A 228 -29.53 19.32 -2.97
C ASN A 228 -31.02 19.21 -3.28
#